data_50f424bfdc1afa047d66ae2deec8e2b9
#
_entry.id   50f424bfdc1afa047d66ae2deec8e2b9
#
_cell.length_a   1.000
_cell.length_b   1.000
_cell.length_c   1.000
_cell.angle_alpha   90.00
_cell.angle_beta   90.00
_cell.angle_gamma   90.00
#
_symmetry.space_group_name_H-M   'P 1'
#
loop_
_entity.id
_entity.type
_entity.pdbx_description
1 polymer ?
#
loop_
_entity_poly.entity_id
_entity_poly.type
_entity_poly.pdbx_seq_one_letter_code
_entity_poly.pdbx_strand_id
1 'polypeptide(L)'
;MKTRGFILMFAVLCLSNVRAQTPGPVNYDEQKVPQYRLPDVLTCADGTPVTSRRQWEHRRRGEVLQLLAEQEYGITPRGRVRMDCRVLRENPQALGGLATSQQVMLTFTGQGRSVQALLLAYYPNRREGRVPVFIGYNFKGNHSLTDDEEILYSPYFERLPNREDPELRRNNQSSRWPLAMILRRGYAVVTMCYQDIFPDRPDGDKESVTQLFPPSADNDSRWQALGAWAWGYSRMADWVVRQPWANRRQLIVMGHSRQGKAALWAGAQDKRFQVVISNNSGCGGAALSKREFGERVYEITKSFPHWFCPAFTRYAGNEGSLPFDQHFLMALVAPRHLYVASAEKDRWADPKGEYLSAYHASRVFSLYGLQGLASPAMPPLNQPVATQVGYHIRSGGHDVTGYDWNCYMDFCDNAFGRE
;
A
#
# COMPACT_ATOMS: atom_id res chain seq x y z
N MET A 1 -16.58 65.76 35.21
CA MET A 1 -17.10 64.80 34.21
C MET A 1 -15.95 64.48 33.29
N LYS A 2 -15.37 63.25 33.35
CA LYS A 2 -14.27 62.81 32.49
C LYS A 2 -14.85 61.73 31.57
N THR A 3 -15.00 62.03 30.28
CA THR A 3 -15.43 61.13 29.22
C THR A 3 -14.27 60.23 28.83
N ARG A 4 -14.42 58.93 29.02
CA ARG A 4 -13.48 57.90 28.52
C ARG A 4 -13.90 57.49 27.11
N GLY A 5 -13.11 57.81 26.11
CA GLY A 5 -13.27 57.28 24.76
C GLY A 5 -12.82 55.84 24.67
N PHE A 6 -13.66 54.95 24.19
CA PHE A 6 -13.34 53.58 23.80
C PHE A 6 -12.89 53.58 22.36
N ILE A 7 -11.62 53.23 22.13
CA ILE A 7 -11.09 52.94 20.78
C ILE A 7 -11.38 51.45 20.48
N LEU A 8 -12.31 51.21 19.55
CA LEU A 8 -12.56 49.87 18.98
C LEU A 8 -11.49 49.61 17.90
N MET A 9 -10.60 48.67 18.18
CA MET A 9 -9.58 48.21 17.20
C MET A 9 -10.23 47.11 16.34
N PHE A 10 -10.58 47.43 15.08
CA PHE A 10 -11.05 46.43 14.12
C PHE A 10 -9.82 45.65 13.59
N ALA A 11 -9.70 44.40 13.98
CA ALA A 11 -8.75 43.49 13.36
C ALA A 11 -9.36 43.02 12.02
N VAL A 12 -8.81 43.53 10.92
CA VAL A 12 -9.11 43.04 9.57
C VAL A 12 -8.39 41.71 9.40
N LEU A 13 -9.11 40.58 9.49
CA LEU A 13 -8.62 39.29 9.03
C LEU A 13 -8.53 39.31 7.51
N CYS A 14 -7.33 39.47 6.98
CA CYS A 14 -7.04 39.21 5.57
C CYS A 14 -7.13 37.69 5.36
N LEU A 15 -8.27 37.18 4.93
CA LEU A 15 -8.41 35.87 4.33
C LEU A 15 -7.73 35.93 2.96
N SER A 16 -6.44 35.58 2.92
CA SER A 16 -5.74 35.32 1.67
C SER A 16 -6.36 34.08 1.04
N ASN A 17 -7.19 34.26 0.01
CA ASN A 17 -7.59 33.19 -0.90
C ASN A 17 -6.33 32.70 -1.63
N VAL A 18 -5.69 31.65 -1.10
CA VAL A 18 -4.66 30.90 -1.83
C VAL A 18 -5.39 30.15 -2.95
N ARG A 19 -5.48 30.78 -4.12
CA ARG A 19 -5.85 30.05 -5.34
C ARG A 19 -4.75 29.03 -5.58
N ALA A 20 -5.11 27.75 -5.59
CA ALA A 20 -4.22 26.69 -6.04
C ALA A 20 -3.72 27.07 -7.45
N GLN A 21 -2.44 27.38 -7.55
CA GLN A 21 -1.81 27.64 -8.84
C GLN A 21 -1.68 26.30 -9.54
N THR A 22 -2.03 26.25 -10.84
CA THR A 22 -1.74 25.09 -11.65
C THR A 22 -0.23 24.87 -11.64
N PRO A 23 0.28 23.74 -11.13
CA PRO A 23 1.71 23.51 -11.08
C PRO A 23 2.34 23.54 -12.47
N GLY A 24 3.60 23.96 -12.56
CA GLY A 24 4.39 23.84 -13.78
C GLY A 24 4.57 22.41 -14.25
N PRO A 25 5.27 22.18 -15.36
CA PRO A 25 5.51 20.83 -15.89
C PRO A 25 6.17 19.92 -14.84
N VAL A 26 5.93 18.60 -14.97
CA VAL A 26 6.52 17.60 -14.07
C VAL A 26 8.04 17.67 -14.08
N ASN A 27 8.64 17.70 -12.90
CA ASN A 27 10.08 17.76 -12.74
C ASN A 27 10.72 16.38 -12.78
N TYR A 28 11.75 16.19 -13.62
CA TYR A 28 12.61 15.02 -13.68
C TYR A 28 14.10 15.36 -13.50
N ASP A 29 14.40 16.58 -13.01
CA ASP A 29 15.75 17.07 -12.81
C ASP A 29 16.02 17.21 -11.31
N GLU A 30 16.97 16.46 -10.79
CA GLU A 30 17.36 16.50 -9.36
C GLU A 30 17.82 17.89 -8.92
N GLN A 31 18.39 18.69 -9.83
CA GLN A 31 18.84 20.04 -9.51
C GLN A 31 17.68 21.02 -9.31
N LYS A 32 16.50 20.67 -9.81
CA LYS A 32 15.26 21.45 -9.67
C LYS A 32 14.35 20.97 -8.53
N VAL A 33 14.78 19.96 -7.78
CA VAL A 33 14.07 19.56 -6.55
C VAL A 33 14.11 20.75 -5.59
N PRO A 34 12.93 21.22 -5.09
CA PRO A 34 12.90 22.36 -4.21
C PRO A 34 13.63 22.07 -2.90
N GLN A 35 14.10 23.12 -2.23
CA GLN A 35 14.55 22.97 -0.85
C GLN A 35 13.32 22.68 0.03
N TYR A 36 13.30 21.51 0.68
CA TYR A 36 12.20 21.09 1.53
C TYR A 36 12.69 20.72 2.93
N ARG A 37 11.78 20.83 3.88
CA ARG A 37 11.99 20.35 5.25
C ARG A 37 10.99 19.26 5.55
N LEU A 38 11.48 18.09 5.92
CA LEU A 38 10.59 17.00 6.37
C LEU A 38 10.12 17.25 7.80
N PRO A 39 8.82 17.06 8.09
CA PRO A 39 8.34 17.01 9.45
C PRO A 39 9.05 15.88 10.21
N ASP A 40 9.29 16.09 11.50
CA ASP A 40 9.94 15.05 12.30
C ASP A 40 8.92 14.00 12.78
N VAL A 41 9.05 12.77 12.29
CA VAL A 41 8.19 11.64 12.70
C VAL A 41 8.28 11.33 14.19
N LEU A 42 9.40 11.70 14.83
CA LEU A 42 9.66 11.51 16.26
C LEU A 42 9.28 12.73 17.13
N THR A 43 8.40 13.58 16.62
CA THR A 43 7.84 14.70 17.40
C THR A 43 6.31 14.54 17.47
N CYS A 44 5.75 14.46 18.68
CA CYS A 44 4.31 14.38 18.91
C CYS A 44 3.58 15.64 18.41
N ALA A 45 2.26 15.57 18.28
CA ALA A 45 1.42 16.69 17.81
C ALA A 45 1.52 17.94 18.72
N ASP A 46 1.82 17.77 20.00
CA ASP A 46 2.04 18.88 20.95
C ASP A 46 3.50 19.37 21.03
N GLY A 47 4.38 18.91 20.12
CA GLY A 47 5.79 19.26 20.07
C GLY A 47 6.69 18.40 20.99
N THR A 48 6.16 17.45 21.77
CA THR A 48 6.95 16.59 22.66
C THR A 48 7.84 15.64 21.84
N PRO A 49 9.17 15.58 22.08
CA PRO A 49 10.05 14.63 21.41
C PRO A 49 9.76 13.18 21.83
N VAL A 50 9.85 12.27 20.86
CA VAL A 50 9.77 10.82 21.07
C VAL A 50 11.18 10.24 21.13
N THR A 51 11.61 9.82 22.31
CA THR A 51 12.97 9.32 22.57
C THR A 51 13.00 7.84 22.96
N SER A 52 11.83 7.22 23.06
CA SER A 52 11.72 5.82 23.49
C SER A 52 10.66 5.06 22.70
N ARG A 53 10.86 3.73 22.59
CA ARG A 53 9.87 2.78 22.07
C ARG A 53 8.51 2.97 22.74
N ARG A 54 8.46 3.14 24.07
CA ARG A 54 7.21 3.29 24.82
C ARG A 54 6.42 4.52 24.37
N GLN A 55 7.08 5.67 24.21
CA GLN A 55 6.43 6.91 23.73
C GLN A 55 5.90 6.73 22.31
N TRP A 56 6.67 6.05 21.43
CA TRP A 56 6.22 5.73 20.08
C TRP A 56 4.97 4.85 20.10
N GLU A 57 5.01 3.69 20.78
CA GLU A 57 3.93 2.71 20.75
C GLU A 57 2.63 3.20 21.39
N HIS A 58 2.73 3.93 22.51
CA HIS A 58 1.55 4.33 23.29
C HIS A 58 0.98 5.70 22.89
N ARG A 59 1.72 6.49 22.14
CA ARG A 59 1.27 7.84 21.76
C ARG A 59 1.50 8.15 20.28
N ARG A 60 2.76 8.37 19.87
CA ARG A 60 3.06 8.96 18.56
C ARG A 60 2.60 8.12 17.39
N ARG A 61 2.73 6.80 17.48
CA ARG A 61 2.23 5.89 16.45
C ARG A 61 0.74 6.07 16.17
N GLY A 62 -0.08 6.27 17.22
CA GLY A 62 -1.52 6.55 17.09
C GLY A 62 -1.79 7.88 16.41
N GLU A 63 -1.05 8.94 16.80
CA GLU A 63 -1.15 10.27 16.17
C GLU A 63 -0.80 10.22 14.67
N VAL A 64 0.28 9.51 14.31
CA VAL A 64 0.71 9.35 12.91
C VAL A 64 -0.33 8.58 12.09
N LEU A 65 -0.86 7.49 12.64
CA LEU A 65 -1.89 6.69 11.97
C LEU A 65 -3.17 7.51 11.72
N GLN A 66 -3.60 8.28 12.72
CA GLN A 66 -4.76 9.15 12.61
C GLN A 66 -4.53 10.26 11.59
N LEU A 67 -3.38 10.92 11.63
CA LEU A 67 -3.01 11.99 10.70
C LEU A 67 -3.08 11.52 9.23
N LEU A 68 -2.50 10.36 8.92
CA LEU A 68 -2.54 9.79 7.57
C LEU A 68 -3.96 9.35 7.18
N ALA A 69 -4.75 8.80 8.12
CA ALA A 69 -6.14 8.45 7.87
C ALA A 69 -7.01 9.68 7.58
N GLU A 70 -6.81 10.79 8.29
CA GLU A 70 -7.59 12.02 8.11
C GLU A 70 -7.19 12.82 6.88
N GLN A 71 -5.90 12.79 6.49
CA GLN A 71 -5.36 13.71 5.51
C GLN A 71 -5.01 13.06 4.17
N GLU A 72 -4.93 11.71 4.10
CA GLU A 72 -4.47 11.04 2.87
C GLU A 72 -5.33 9.81 2.50
N TYR A 73 -5.38 8.76 3.34
CA TYR A 73 -5.97 7.47 2.95
C TYR A 73 -7.46 7.32 3.27
N GLY A 74 -7.99 8.19 4.09
CA GLY A 74 -9.35 8.11 4.62
C GLY A 74 -9.47 7.22 5.88
N ILE A 75 -10.41 7.59 6.74
CA ILE A 75 -10.73 6.86 7.96
C ILE A 75 -11.52 5.62 7.58
N THR A 76 -11.00 4.44 7.91
CA THR A 76 -11.73 3.18 7.74
C THR A 76 -13.01 3.22 8.58
N PRO A 77 -14.21 3.06 7.98
CA PRO A 77 -15.46 3.20 8.71
C PRO A 77 -15.61 2.15 9.81
N ARG A 78 -16.24 2.52 10.89
CA ARG A 78 -16.68 1.59 11.91
C ARG A 78 -17.97 0.93 11.47
N GLY A 79 -18.01 -0.39 11.45
CA GLY A 79 -19.19 -1.14 11.06
C GLY A 79 -18.90 -2.64 11.03
N ARG A 80 -19.93 -3.44 11.26
CA ARG A 80 -19.79 -4.89 11.20
C ARG A 80 -20.10 -5.37 9.79
N VAL A 81 -19.08 -5.83 9.08
CA VAL A 81 -19.22 -6.53 7.80
C VAL A 81 -18.97 -8.02 8.05
N ARG A 82 -19.92 -8.85 7.66
CA ARG A 82 -19.78 -10.29 7.69
C ARG A 82 -18.99 -10.75 6.46
N MET A 83 -18.08 -11.68 6.63
CA MET A 83 -17.35 -12.34 5.55
C MET A 83 -17.64 -13.82 5.56
N ASP A 84 -18.30 -14.31 4.52
CA ASP A 84 -18.52 -15.72 4.24
C ASP A 84 -17.50 -16.16 3.18
N CYS A 85 -16.97 -17.39 3.32
CA CYS A 85 -15.96 -17.95 2.43
C CYS A 85 -16.47 -19.29 1.88
N ARG A 86 -16.55 -19.42 0.55
CA ARG A 86 -16.94 -20.66 -0.11
C ARG A 86 -15.86 -21.10 -1.08
N VAL A 87 -15.27 -22.26 -0.86
CA VAL A 87 -14.37 -22.88 -1.84
C VAL A 87 -15.19 -23.26 -3.07
N LEU A 88 -14.84 -22.74 -4.22
CA LEU A 88 -15.49 -23.01 -5.49
C LEU A 88 -14.80 -24.16 -6.24
N ARG A 89 -13.45 -24.13 -6.21
CA ARG A 89 -12.61 -25.15 -6.86
C ARG A 89 -11.36 -25.39 -6.03
N GLU A 90 -10.87 -26.62 -6.07
CA GLU A 90 -9.59 -27.02 -5.51
C GLU A 90 -8.92 -27.98 -6.50
N ASN A 91 -7.64 -27.73 -6.79
CA ASN A 91 -6.84 -28.59 -7.66
C ASN A 91 -5.52 -28.94 -6.99
N PRO A 92 -5.36 -30.19 -6.48
CA PRO A 92 -4.12 -30.63 -5.83
C PRO A 92 -2.98 -30.90 -6.84
N GLN A 93 -3.26 -30.89 -8.14
CA GLN A 93 -2.28 -31.09 -9.20
C GLN A 93 -1.93 -29.80 -9.93
N ALA A 94 -2.18 -28.64 -9.32
CA ALA A 94 -1.86 -27.37 -9.93
C ALA A 94 -0.35 -27.24 -10.23
N LEU A 95 -0.04 -26.60 -11.37
CA LEU A 95 1.32 -26.41 -11.87
C LEU A 95 2.12 -27.74 -11.96
N GLY A 96 1.47 -28.79 -12.50
CA GLY A 96 2.09 -30.10 -12.66
C GLY A 96 2.36 -30.84 -11.34
N GLY A 97 1.51 -30.64 -10.33
CA GLY A 97 1.64 -31.24 -9.00
C GLY A 97 2.61 -30.52 -8.06
N LEU A 98 3.14 -29.38 -8.47
CA LEU A 98 3.99 -28.55 -7.61
C LEU A 98 3.20 -27.99 -6.41
N ALA A 99 1.93 -27.64 -6.63
CA ALA A 99 1.10 -26.97 -5.65
C ALA A 99 -0.35 -27.49 -5.65
N THR A 100 -1.06 -27.19 -4.58
CA THR A 100 -2.52 -27.18 -4.57
C THR A 100 -2.99 -25.75 -4.81
N SER A 101 -3.96 -25.56 -5.73
CA SER A 101 -4.68 -24.30 -5.88
C SER A 101 -6.06 -24.37 -5.26
N GLN A 102 -6.50 -23.25 -4.67
CA GLN A 102 -7.89 -23.07 -4.18
C GLN A 102 -8.46 -21.76 -4.71
N GLN A 103 -9.67 -21.80 -5.21
CA GLN A 103 -10.43 -20.63 -5.64
C GLN A 103 -11.60 -20.45 -4.67
N VAL A 104 -11.60 -19.33 -3.97
CA VAL A 104 -12.52 -19.08 -2.85
C VAL A 104 -13.31 -17.81 -3.10
N MET A 105 -14.63 -17.93 -3.18
CA MET A 105 -15.51 -16.78 -3.19
C MET A 105 -15.62 -16.19 -1.78
N LEU A 106 -15.15 -14.97 -1.61
CA LEU A 106 -15.38 -14.15 -0.44
C LEU A 106 -16.64 -13.32 -0.68
N THR A 107 -17.63 -13.45 0.20
CA THR A 107 -18.85 -12.63 0.18
C THR A 107 -18.88 -11.74 1.41
N PHE A 108 -18.77 -10.44 1.18
CA PHE A 108 -18.84 -9.42 2.24
C PHE A 108 -20.27 -8.87 2.31
N THR A 109 -20.88 -8.87 3.49
CA THR A 109 -22.27 -8.42 3.69
C THR A 109 -22.35 -7.38 4.80
N GLY A 110 -22.98 -6.25 4.50
CA GLY A 110 -23.23 -5.15 5.44
C GLY A 110 -24.27 -4.20 4.89
N GLN A 111 -24.98 -3.46 5.73
CA GLN A 111 -26.00 -2.47 5.35
C GLN A 111 -27.04 -3.01 4.33
N GLY A 112 -27.40 -4.29 4.42
CA GLY A 112 -28.33 -4.94 3.49
C GLY A 112 -27.80 -5.16 2.07
N ARG A 113 -26.50 -4.97 1.83
CA ARG A 113 -25.81 -5.17 0.55
C ARG A 113 -24.74 -6.23 0.65
N SER A 114 -24.31 -6.75 -0.50
CA SER A 114 -23.21 -7.72 -0.59
C SER A 114 -22.28 -7.36 -1.73
N VAL A 115 -20.99 -7.59 -1.49
CA VAL A 115 -19.92 -7.49 -2.49
C VAL A 115 -19.16 -8.80 -2.49
N GLN A 116 -18.80 -9.30 -3.67
CA GLN A 116 -18.07 -10.55 -3.85
C GLN A 116 -16.68 -10.29 -4.44
N ALA A 117 -15.70 -11.05 -3.95
CA ALA A 117 -14.34 -11.06 -4.47
C ALA A 117 -13.83 -12.50 -4.58
N LEU A 118 -13.14 -12.81 -5.67
CA LEU A 118 -12.60 -14.16 -5.90
C LEU A 118 -11.13 -14.22 -5.49
N LEU A 119 -10.86 -14.91 -4.39
CA LEU A 119 -9.52 -15.18 -3.92
C LEU A 119 -8.96 -16.43 -4.61
N LEU A 120 -7.70 -16.36 -5.03
CA LEU A 120 -6.92 -17.48 -5.54
C LEU A 120 -5.73 -17.70 -4.61
N ALA A 121 -5.59 -18.94 -4.13
CA ALA A 121 -4.46 -19.37 -3.31
C ALA A 121 -3.70 -20.48 -4.01
N TYR A 122 -2.37 -20.42 -3.98
CA TYR A 122 -1.47 -21.53 -4.29
C TYR A 122 -0.59 -21.80 -3.09
N TYR A 123 -0.48 -23.08 -2.69
CA TYR A 123 0.46 -23.50 -1.65
C TYR A 123 1.21 -24.77 -2.05
N PRO A 124 2.52 -24.88 -1.71
CA PRO A 124 3.34 -25.99 -2.18
C PRO A 124 2.86 -27.33 -1.59
N ASN A 125 2.82 -28.37 -2.43
CA ASN A 125 2.45 -29.72 -2.00
C ASN A 125 3.58 -30.35 -1.13
N ARG A 126 4.84 -30.15 -1.54
CA ARG A 126 6.00 -30.56 -0.73
C ARG A 126 6.33 -29.43 0.25
N ARG A 127 6.05 -29.66 1.53
CA ARG A 127 6.33 -28.72 2.61
C ARG A 127 6.54 -29.42 3.94
N GLU A 128 7.42 -28.88 4.74
CA GLU A 128 7.58 -29.27 6.14
C GLU A 128 6.78 -28.32 7.02
N GLY A 129 5.56 -28.72 7.40
CA GLY A 129 4.70 -27.91 8.23
C GLY A 129 3.99 -26.76 7.51
N ARG A 130 3.90 -25.62 8.19
CA ARG A 130 3.23 -24.41 7.70
C ARG A 130 4.20 -23.49 6.98
N VAL A 131 3.76 -22.89 5.88
CA VAL A 131 4.59 -22.05 5.02
C VAL A 131 4.26 -20.55 5.16
N PRO A 132 5.22 -19.64 4.94
CA PRO A 132 4.96 -18.22 4.83
C PRO A 132 4.12 -17.90 3.60
N VAL A 133 3.36 -16.78 3.66
CA VAL A 133 2.35 -16.47 2.66
C VAL A 133 2.54 -15.06 2.13
N PHE A 134 2.80 -14.93 0.82
CA PHE A 134 2.66 -13.67 0.11
C PHE A 134 1.19 -13.39 -0.16
N ILE A 135 0.74 -12.20 0.23
CA ILE A 135 -0.61 -11.69 0.02
C ILE A 135 -0.52 -10.44 -0.83
N GLY A 136 -1.08 -10.48 -2.05
CA GLY A 136 -0.99 -9.39 -3.01
C GLY A 136 -2.22 -9.29 -3.91
N TYR A 137 -2.49 -8.12 -4.44
CA TYR A 137 -3.50 -7.94 -5.48
C TYR A 137 -2.92 -8.15 -6.87
N ASN A 138 -3.71 -8.75 -7.76
CA ASN A 138 -3.45 -8.73 -9.19
C ASN A 138 -4.31 -7.69 -9.90
N PHE A 139 -3.84 -7.22 -11.06
CA PHE A 139 -4.48 -6.12 -11.82
C PHE A 139 -5.53 -6.58 -12.81
N LYS A 140 -5.39 -7.78 -13.37
CA LYS A 140 -6.17 -8.23 -14.53
C LYS A 140 -7.04 -9.46 -14.22
N GLY A 141 -7.24 -9.78 -12.93
CA GLY A 141 -7.98 -10.95 -12.48
C GLY A 141 -7.11 -12.21 -12.37
N ASN A 142 -7.59 -13.17 -11.61
CA ASN A 142 -6.84 -14.39 -11.26
C ASN A 142 -6.45 -15.22 -12.50
N HIS A 143 -7.29 -15.26 -13.52
CA HIS A 143 -7.04 -15.95 -14.80
C HIS A 143 -5.83 -15.40 -15.58
N SER A 144 -5.42 -14.17 -15.29
CA SER A 144 -4.29 -13.55 -15.98
C SER A 144 -2.92 -14.06 -15.49
N LEU A 145 -2.86 -14.79 -14.37
CA LEU A 145 -1.63 -15.24 -13.75
C LEU A 145 -1.10 -16.58 -14.30
N THR A 146 -1.95 -17.33 -14.99
CA THR A 146 -1.68 -18.70 -15.42
C THR A 146 -2.47 -19.03 -16.69
N ASP A 147 -2.01 -20.01 -17.44
CA ASP A 147 -2.70 -20.60 -18.58
C ASP A 147 -3.75 -21.66 -18.19
N ASP A 148 -3.84 -22.02 -16.90
CA ASP A 148 -4.83 -22.97 -16.40
C ASP A 148 -6.26 -22.47 -16.69
N GLU A 149 -6.97 -23.19 -17.58
CA GLU A 149 -8.33 -22.85 -18.01
C GLU A 149 -9.36 -22.98 -16.89
N GLU A 150 -9.05 -23.75 -15.84
CA GLU A 150 -9.92 -23.95 -14.69
C GLU A 150 -9.94 -22.73 -13.74
N ILE A 151 -9.03 -21.78 -13.90
CA ILE A 151 -9.05 -20.53 -13.11
C ILE A 151 -10.18 -19.62 -13.59
N LEU A 152 -11.10 -19.35 -12.68
CA LEU A 152 -12.29 -18.54 -12.92
C LEU A 152 -11.94 -17.06 -13.12
N TYR A 153 -12.77 -16.37 -13.88
CA TYR A 153 -12.76 -14.92 -13.91
C TYR A 153 -13.23 -14.35 -12.56
N SER A 154 -12.67 -13.24 -12.16
CA SER A 154 -13.15 -12.53 -10.95
C SER A 154 -14.50 -11.86 -11.21
N PRO A 155 -15.33 -11.62 -10.18
CA PRO A 155 -16.64 -10.98 -10.31
C PRO A 155 -16.63 -9.67 -11.09
N TYR A 156 -15.58 -8.87 -10.95
CA TYR A 156 -15.42 -7.64 -11.73
C TYR A 156 -15.32 -7.92 -13.24
N PHE A 157 -14.43 -8.86 -13.63
CA PHE A 157 -14.20 -9.17 -15.04
C PHE A 157 -15.34 -9.96 -15.69
N GLU A 158 -16.09 -10.76 -14.91
CA GLU A 158 -17.30 -11.43 -15.40
C GLU A 158 -18.37 -10.46 -15.91
N ARG A 159 -18.41 -9.25 -15.34
CA ARG A 159 -19.39 -8.22 -15.71
C ARG A 159 -18.97 -7.34 -16.89
N LEU A 160 -17.72 -7.41 -17.33
CA LEU A 160 -17.24 -6.62 -18.45
C LEU A 160 -17.83 -7.11 -19.78
N PRO A 161 -18.28 -6.19 -20.65
CA PRO A 161 -18.93 -6.54 -21.92
C PRO A 161 -17.95 -7.15 -22.95
N ASN A 162 -16.67 -6.79 -22.89
CA ASN A 162 -15.65 -7.24 -23.82
C ASN A 162 -14.58 -8.08 -23.11
N ARG A 163 -14.73 -9.41 -23.13
CA ARG A 163 -13.74 -10.35 -22.57
C ARG A 163 -12.64 -10.73 -23.57
N GLU A 164 -12.76 -10.34 -24.82
CA GLU A 164 -11.78 -10.64 -25.86
C GLU A 164 -10.62 -9.62 -25.90
N ASP A 165 -10.70 -8.58 -25.07
CA ASP A 165 -9.61 -7.62 -24.94
C ASP A 165 -8.29 -8.34 -24.65
N PRO A 166 -7.24 -8.14 -25.47
CA PRO A 166 -5.91 -8.73 -25.25
C PRO A 166 -5.36 -8.50 -23.86
N GLU A 167 -5.68 -7.37 -23.23
CA GLU A 167 -5.29 -7.02 -21.88
C GLU A 167 -5.94 -7.93 -20.81
N LEU A 168 -7.04 -8.61 -21.15
CA LEU A 168 -7.78 -9.51 -20.25
C LEU A 168 -7.53 -10.98 -20.54
N ARG A 169 -6.55 -11.31 -21.40
CA ARG A 169 -6.22 -12.70 -21.75
C ARG A 169 -5.64 -13.45 -20.56
N ARG A 170 -5.91 -14.76 -20.54
CA ARG A 170 -5.22 -15.67 -19.62
C ARG A 170 -3.70 -15.52 -19.76
N ASN A 171 -3.01 -15.73 -18.66
CA ASN A 171 -1.54 -15.78 -18.59
C ASN A 171 -0.79 -14.48 -18.97
N ASN A 172 -1.48 -13.36 -19.21
CA ASN A 172 -0.80 -12.12 -19.65
C ASN A 172 -0.05 -11.39 -18.51
N GLN A 173 -0.25 -11.80 -17.24
CA GLN A 173 0.43 -11.27 -16.07
C GLN A 173 1.34 -12.31 -15.37
N SER A 174 1.57 -13.47 -15.97
CA SER A 174 2.38 -14.55 -15.36
C SER A 174 3.84 -14.14 -15.11
N SER A 175 4.40 -13.26 -15.94
CA SER A 175 5.74 -12.71 -15.71
C SER A 175 5.85 -11.90 -14.42
N ARG A 176 4.76 -11.21 -14.02
CA ARG A 176 4.67 -10.47 -12.75
C ARG A 176 4.41 -11.36 -11.55
N TRP A 177 3.91 -12.56 -11.78
CA TRP A 177 3.57 -13.56 -10.76
C TRP A 177 4.24 -14.89 -11.09
N PRO A 178 5.57 -15.03 -10.91
CA PRO A 178 6.29 -16.26 -11.23
C PRO A 178 5.96 -17.36 -10.19
N LEU A 179 4.72 -17.86 -10.24
CA LEU A 179 4.15 -18.78 -9.22
C LEU A 179 5.05 -19.97 -8.94
N ALA A 180 5.55 -20.63 -9.99
CA ALA A 180 6.40 -21.80 -9.83
C ALA A 180 7.72 -21.49 -9.07
N MET A 181 8.31 -20.31 -9.29
CA MET A 181 9.51 -19.87 -8.59
C MET A 181 9.23 -19.66 -7.10
N ILE A 182 8.15 -18.94 -6.78
CA ILE A 182 7.74 -18.61 -5.40
C ILE A 182 7.42 -19.90 -4.63
N LEU A 183 6.67 -20.82 -5.24
CA LEU A 183 6.28 -22.09 -4.64
C LEU A 183 7.45 -23.03 -4.40
N ARG A 184 8.41 -23.11 -5.34
CA ARG A 184 9.66 -23.92 -5.17
C ARG A 184 10.52 -23.40 -4.02
N ARG A 185 10.46 -22.10 -3.73
CA ARG A 185 11.12 -21.49 -2.57
C ARG A 185 10.36 -21.75 -1.25
N GLY A 186 9.23 -22.49 -1.29
CA GLY A 186 8.45 -22.88 -0.11
C GLY A 186 7.52 -21.77 0.41
N TYR A 187 7.15 -20.80 -0.40
CA TYR A 187 6.15 -19.80 -0.09
C TYR A 187 4.79 -20.16 -0.69
N ALA A 188 3.72 -19.80 -0.02
CA ALA A 188 2.39 -19.76 -0.61
C ALA A 188 2.11 -18.37 -1.19
N VAL A 189 1.20 -18.31 -2.17
CA VAL A 189 0.71 -17.08 -2.78
C VAL A 189 -0.80 -17.02 -2.60
N VAL A 190 -1.29 -15.87 -2.12
CA VAL A 190 -2.73 -15.57 -2.04
C VAL A 190 -2.97 -14.24 -2.73
N THR A 191 -3.85 -14.25 -3.71
CA THR A 191 -4.16 -13.08 -4.52
C THR A 191 -5.65 -12.97 -4.82
N MET A 192 -6.11 -11.78 -5.15
CA MET A 192 -7.40 -11.52 -5.78
C MET A 192 -7.33 -10.25 -6.64
N CYS A 193 -8.30 -10.06 -7.49
CA CYS A 193 -8.40 -8.82 -8.25
C CYS A 193 -8.77 -7.65 -7.33
N TYR A 194 -7.99 -6.58 -7.34
CA TYR A 194 -8.24 -5.40 -6.51
C TYR A 194 -9.57 -4.70 -6.85
N GLN A 195 -10.01 -4.83 -8.11
CA GLN A 195 -11.25 -4.25 -8.59
C GLN A 195 -12.51 -4.96 -8.07
N ASP A 196 -12.39 -6.17 -7.54
CA ASP A 196 -13.49 -6.83 -6.83
C ASP A 196 -13.82 -6.13 -5.49
N ILE A 197 -12.85 -5.40 -4.91
CA ILE A 197 -13.01 -4.64 -3.67
C ILE A 197 -13.50 -3.23 -3.95
N PHE A 198 -12.86 -2.57 -4.91
CA PHE A 198 -13.22 -1.23 -5.36
C PHE A 198 -12.85 -1.09 -6.84
N PRO A 199 -13.83 -0.99 -7.75
CA PRO A 199 -13.57 -0.75 -9.17
C PRO A 199 -12.77 0.54 -9.38
N ASP A 200 -11.67 0.47 -10.13
CA ASP A 200 -10.71 1.56 -10.28
C ASP A 200 -11.18 2.62 -11.27
N ARG A 201 -12.25 3.31 -10.88
CA ARG A 201 -12.86 4.40 -11.64
C ARG A 201 -13.54 5.40 -10.69
N PRO A 202 -13.80 6.65 -11.12
CA PRO A 202 -14.33 7.71 -10.27
C PRO A 202 -15.64 7.40 -9.53
N ASP A 203 -16.52 6.58 -10.14
CA ASP A 203 -17.80 6.15 -9.55
C ASP A 203 -17.76 4.71 -9.01
N GLY A 204 -16.56 4.14 -8.84
CA GLY A 204 -16.36 2.78 -8.35
C GLY A 204 -16.86 2.54 -6.92
N ASP A 205 -17.01 3.59 -6.14
CA ASP A 205 -17.59 3.53 -4.79
C ASP A 205 -18.99 2.91 -4.78
N LYS A 206 -19.81 3.15 -5.83
CA LYS A 206 -21.18 2.63 -5.95
C LYS A 206 -21.28 1.10 -5.97
N GLU A 207 -20.21 0.41 -6.40
CA GLU A 207 -20.14 -1.05 -6.50
C GLU A 207 -19.10 -1.67 -5.56
N SER A 208 -18.52 -0.85 -4.71
CA SER A 208 -17.41 -1.25 -3.85
C SER A 208 -17.85 -1.69 -2.45
N VAL A 209 -16.88 -2.21 -1.69
CA VAL A 209 -17.07 -2.55 -0.27
C VAL A 209 -17.42 -1.33 0.60
N THR A 210 -17.24 -0.09 0.11
CA THR A 210 -17.62 1.11 0.86
C THR A 210 -19.12 1.16 1.11
N GLN A 211 -19.92 0.56 0.24
CA GLN A 211 -21.39 0.46 0.37
C GLN A 211 -21.85 -0.48 1.50
N LEU A 212 -20.95 -1.24 2.09
CA LEU A 212 -21.23 -2.16 3.20
C LEU A 212 -21.16 -1.51 4.58
N PHE A 213 -20.79 -0.22 4.60
CA PHE A 213 -20.61 0.55 5.83
C PHE A 213 -21.57 1.73 5.88
N PRO A 214 -21.89 2.25 7.07
CA PRO A 214 -22.58 3.53 7.19
C PRO A 214 -21.81 4.64 6.46
N PRO A 215 -22.49 5.64 5.92
CA PRO A 215 -21.85 6.82 5.36
C PRO A 215 -20.86 7.45 6.34
N SER A 216 -19.76 8.00 5.84
CA SER A 216 -18.80 8.73 6.66
C SER A 216 -19.46 9.95 7.30
N ALA A 217 -19.18 10.18 8.58
CA ALA A 217 -19.64 11.38 9.28
C ALA A 217 -18.91 12.64 8.80
N ASP A 218 -17.68 12.50 8.32
CA ASP A 218 -16.87 13.56 7.72
C ASP A 218 -16.54 13.20 6.26
N ASN A 219 -16.95 14.10 5.35
CA ASN A 219 -16.73 13.90 3.93
C ASN A 219 -15.26 14.06 3.54
N ASP A 220 -14.51 14.91 4.21
CA ASP A 220 -13.11 15.21 3.87
C ASP A 220 -12.18 14.03 4.14
N SER A 221 -12.43 13.31 5.22
CA SER A 221 -11.68 12.11 5.61
C SER A 221 -12.38 10.80 5.25
N ARG A 222 -13.40 10.82 4.39
CA ARG A 222 -14.04 9.59 3.93
C ARG A 222 -13.05 8.72 3.19
N TRP A 223 -13.02 7.43 3.50
CA TRP A 223 -12.16 6.50 2.79
C TRP A 223 -12.63 6.30 1.34
N GLN A 224 -11.65 6.04 0.48
CA GLN A 224 -11.85 5.81 -0.94
C GLN A 224 -11.11 4.53 -1.36
N ALA A 225 -10.77 4.41 -2.62
CA ALA A 225 -10.21 3.19 -3.19
C ALA A 225 -8.98 2.66 -2.44
N LEU A 226 -7.97 3.50 -2.12
CA LEU A 226 -6.76 3.05 -1.41
C LEU A 226 -7.06 2.52 -0.02
N GLY A 227 -7.93 3.19 0.73
CA GLY A 227 -8.40 2.71 2.03
C GLY A 227 -9.17 1.40 1.92
N ALA A 228 -10.03 1.26 0.91
CA ALA A 228 -10.80 0.05 0.64
C ALA A 228 -9.91 -1.12 0.22
N TRP A 229 -8.92 -0.89 -0.66
CA TRP A 229 -7.94 -1.92 -1.03
C TRP A 229 -7.10 -2.36 0.16
N ALA A 230 -6.66 -1.42 1.01
CA ALA A 230 -5.94 -1.77 2.24
C ALA A 230 -6.80 -2.63 3.18
N TRP A 231 -8.10 -2.30 3.33
CA TRP A 231 -9.03 -3.12 4.07
C TRP A 231 -9.15 -4.54 3.48
N GLY A 232 -9.24 -4.67 2.16
CA GLY A 232 -9.32 -5.96 1.49
C GLY A 232 -8.08 -6.84 1.70
N TYR A 233 -6.86 -6.27 1.80
CA TYR A 233 -5.66 -7.02 2.22
C TYR A 233 -5.86 -7.69 3.58
N SER A 234 -6.42 -6.97 4.56
CA SER A 234 -6.74 -7.55 5.86
C SER A 234 -7.80 -8.64 5.78
N ARG A 235 -8.75 -8.56 4.83
CA ARG A 235 -9.75 -9.64 4.61
C ARG A 235 -9.11 -10.89 4.02
N MET A 236 -8.15 -10.76 3.10
CA MET A 236 -7.35 -11.91 2.66
C MET A 236 -6.59 -12.54 3.83
N ALA A 237 -5.96 -11.71 4.68
CA ALA A 237 -5.28 -12.21 5.88
C ALA A 237 -6.23 -12.93 6.85
N ASP A 238 -7.50 -12.48 7.01
CA ASP A 238 -8.51 -13.16 7.84
C ASP A 238 -8.79 -14.58 7.34
N TRP A 239 -8.80 -14.78 6.04
CA TRP A 239 -8.96 -16.12 5.46
C TRP A 239 -7.67 -16.94 5.63
N VAL A 240 -6.51 -16.39 5.33
CA VAL A 240 -5.20 -17.06 5.39
C VAL A 240 -4.90 -17.60 6.78
N VAL A 241 -5.14 -16.85 7.84
CA VAL A 241 -4.81 -17.29 9.20
C VAL A 241 -5.63 -18.51 9.69
N ARG A 242 -6.67 -18.85 8.97
CA ARG A 242 -7.52 -20.04 9.24
C ARG A 242 -7.04 -21.28 8.48
N GLN A 243 -6.12 -21.13 7.52
CA GLN A 243 -5.67 -22.24 6.70
C GLN A 243 -4.65 -23.11 7.42
N PRO A 244 -4.78 -24.46 7.36
CA PRO A 244 -3.86 -25.35 8.06
C PRO A 244 -2.43 -25.32 7.51
N TRP A 245 -2.26 -24.97 6.24
CA TRP A 245 -0.97 -24.87 5.56
C TRP A 245 -0.26 -23.54 5.80
N ALA A 246 -0.94 -22.49 6.26
CA ALA A 246 -0.39 -21.16 6.39
C ALA A 246 0.30 -20.92 7.74
N ASN A 247 1.49 -20.35 7.72
CA ASN A 247 2.14 -19.85 8.92
C ASN A 247 1.60 -18.44 9.23
N ARG A 248 0.68 -18.38 10.18
CA ARG A 248 0.00 -17.13 10.58
C ARG A 248 0.92 -16.06 11.20
N ARG A 249 2.17 -16.42 11.52
CA ARG A 249 3.22 -15.50 12.01
C ARG A 249 4.19 -15.05 10.92
N GLN A 250 3.97 -15.48 9.67
CA GLN A 250 4.84 -15.17 8.53
C GLN A 250 3.99 -14.71 7.33
N LEU A 251 3.11 -13.74 7.58
CA LEU A 251 2.31 -13.10 6.53
C LEU A 251 3.09 -11.93 5.93
N ILE A 252 3.13 -11.89 4.61
CA ILE A 252 3.82 -10.88 3.82
C ILE A 252 2.77 -10.16 2.98
N VAL A 253 2.59 -8.84 3.18
CA VAL A 253 1.79 -8.04 2.26
C VAL A 253 2.69 -7.42 1.20
N MET A 254 2.31 -7.56 -0.06
CA MET A 254 3.07 -7.07 -1.21
C MET A 254 2.16 -6.35 -2.18
N GLY A 255 2.63 -5.23 -2.71
CA GLY A 255 1.94 -4.51 -3.76
C GLY A 255 2.87 -3.79 -4.72
N HIS A 256 2.42 -3.69 -5.98
CA HIS A 256 3.08 -2.95 -7.04
C HIS A 256 2.26 -1.71 -7.39
N SER A 257 2.93 -0.58 -7.70
CA SER A 257 2.26 0.64 -8.15
C SER A 257 1.21 1.12 -7.13
N ARG A 258 -0.02 1.42 -7.55
CA ARG A 258 -1.14 1.76 -6.65
C ARG A 258 -1.39 0.72 -5.56
N GLN A 259 -1.13 -0.56 -5.84
CA GLN A 259 -1.25 -1.60 -4.83
C GLN A 259 -0.08 -1.61 -3.84
N GLY A 260 1.07 -1.05 -4.19
CA GLY A 260 2.16 -0.77 -3.25
C GLY A 260 1.78 0.29 -2.21
N LYS A 261 1.07 1.35 -2.63
CA LYS A 261 0.48 2.35 -1.73
C LYS A 261 -0.51 1.68 -0.76
N ALA A 262 -1.43 0.86 -1.30
CA ALA A 262 -2.40 0.12 -0.50
C ALA A 262 -1.77 -0.92 0.43
N ALA A 263 -0.68 -1.60 0.01
CA ALA A 263 0.07 -2.56 0.84
C ALA A 263 0.76 -1.87 2.02
N LEU A 264 1.37 -0.70 1.80
CA LEU A 264 1.95 0.12 2.88
C LEU A 264 0.88 0.53 3.89
N TRP A 265 -0.28 1.01 3.41
CA TRP A 265 -1.37 1.41 4.29
C TRP A 265 -2.00 0.23 5.03
N ALA A 266 -2.14 -0.94 4.38
CA ALA A 266 -2.55 -2.18 5.03
C ALA A 266 -1.55 -2.61 6.12
N GLY A 267 -0.25 -2.58 5.80
CA GLY A 267 0.82 -2.89 6.74
C GLY A 267 0.87 -1.93 7.94
N ALA A 268 0.56 -0.65 7.74
CA ALA A 268 0.46 0.34 8.83
C ALA A 268 -0.67 0.02 9.80
N GLN A 269 -1.81 -0.47 9.31
CA GLN A 269 -3.01 -0.73 10.11
C GLN A 269 -3.03 -2.15 10.70
N ASP A 270 -2.60 -3.17 9.95
CA ASP A 270 -2.70 -4.58 10.31
C ASP A 270 -1.34 -5.17 10.70
N LYS A 271 -1.13 -5.34 11.99
CA LYS A 271 0.13 -5.85 12.55
C LYS A 271 0.38 -7.35 12.27
N ARG A 272 -0.56 -8.08 11.69
CA ARG A 272 -0.36 -9.49 11.29
C ARG A 272 0.63 -9.62 10.14
N PHE A 273 0.73 -8.61 9.28
CA PHE A 273 1.74 -8.57 8.22
C PHE A 273 3.12 -8.34 8.83
N GLN A 274 3.96 -9.37 8.87
CA GLN A 274 5.29 -9.32 9.43
C GLN A 274 6.32 -8.70 8.47
N VAL A 275 6.06 -8.80 7.18
CA VAL A 275 6.82 -8.12 6.13
C VAL A 275 5.86 -7.30 5.29
N VAL A 276 6.23 -6.06 5.01
CA VAL A 276 5.48 -5.12 4.17
C VAL A 276 6.35 -4.72 2.99
N ILE A 277 5.90 -5.04 1.77
CA ILE A 277 6.67 -4.81 0.54
C ILE A 277 5.92 -3.83 -0.36
N SER A 278 6.60 -2.77 -0.75
CA SER A 278 6.14 -1.77 -1.70
C SER A 278 7.07 -1.72 -2.91
N ASN A 279 6.53 -1.93 -4.11
CA ASN A 279 7.27 -1.89 -5.36
C ASN A 279 6.76 -0.75 -6.25
N ASN A 280 7.66 0.16 -6.63
CA ASN A 280 7.37 1.26 -7.55
C ASN A 280 6.08 2.02 -7.22
N SER A 281 5.88 2.38 -5.97
CA SER A 281 4.60 2.92 -5.51
C SER A 281 4.48 4.45 -5.61
N GLY A 282 5.58 5.17 -5.74
CA GLY A 282 5.59 6.61 -6.04
C GLY A 282 4.82 7.49 -5.07
N CYS A 283 4.24 8.57 -5.59
CA CYS A 283 3.48 9.58 -4.85
C CYS A 283 2.29 8.95 -4.07
N GLY A 284 2.10 9.35 -2.81
CA GLY A 284 1.08 8.72 -1.94
C GLY A 284 1.35 7.24 -1.65
N GLY A 285 2.57 6.79 -1.86
CA GLY A 285 3.09 5.46 -1.57
C GLY A 285 4.43 5.56 -0.86
N ALA A 286 5.51 5.22 -1.56
CA ALA A 286 6.84 5.24 -0.98
C ALA A 286 7.60 6.56 -1.19
N ALA A 287 7.29 7.35 -2.22
CA ALA A 287 8.06 8.54 -2.58
C ALA A 287 7.71 9.76 -1.73
N LEU A 288 8.72 10.52 -1.30
CA LEU A 288 8.54 11.80 -0.61
C LEU A 288 7.83 12.81 -1.53
N SER A 289 6.65 13.26 -1.13
CA SER A 289 5.84 14.23 -1.89
C SER A 289 6.50 15.61 -1.94
N LYS A 290 7.17 16.04 -0.87
CA LYS A 290 7.84 17.35 -0.78
C LYS A 290 9.04 17.52 -1.72
N ARG A 291 9.48 16.43 -2.37
CA ARG A 291 10.53 16.51 -3.42
C ARG A 291 10.01 17.08 -4.73
N GLU A 292 8.70 17.00 -4.95
CA GLU A 292 8.05 17.45 -6.19
C GLU A 292 8.76 16.92 -7.46
N PHE A 293 9.20 15.68 -7.41
CA PHE A 293 9.88 14.96 -8.50
C PHE A 293 8.96 13.86 -9.03
N GLY A 294 8.85 13.71 -10.36
CA GLY A 294 7.93 12.76 -10.97
C GLY A 294 6.47 13.10 -10.70
N GLU A 295 5.67 12.09 -10.30
CA GLU A 295 4.25 12.28 -9.95
C GLU A 295 4.12 13.06 -8.64
N ARG A 296 3.32 14.13 -8.65
CA ARG A 296 3.02 14.96 -7.47
C ARG A 296 1.58 14.73 -7.01
N VAL A 297 1.23 15.29 -5.87
CA VAL A 297 -0.15 15.23 -5.34
C VAL A 297 -1.14 15.82 -6.36
N TYR A 298 -0.74 16.84 -7.10
CA TYR A 298 -1.57 17.43 -8.15
C TYR A 298 -1.92 16.44 -9.27
N GLU A 299 -0.93 15.77 -9.84
CA GLU A 299 -1.14 14.84 -10.94
C GLU A 299 -1.98 13.64 -10.49
N ILE A 300 -1.66 13.05 -9.34
CA ILE A 300 -2.32 11.83 -8.88
C ILE A 300 -3.78 12.09 -8.47
N THR A 301 -4.06 13.20 -7.79
CA THR A 301 -5.43 13.53 -7.37
C THR A 301 -6.30 13.98 -8.53
N LYS A 302 -5.72 14.58 -9.57
CA LYS A 302 -6.41 14.95 -10.80
C LYS A 302 -6.74 13.74 -11.67
N SER A 303 -5.76 12.82 -11.81
CA SER A 303 -5.92 11.62 -12.65
C SER A 303 -6.79 10.56 -11.99
N PHE A 304 -6.71 10.46 -10.67
CA PHE A 304 -7.38 9.43 -9.87
C PHE A 304 -8.11 10.03 -8.65
N PRO A 305 -9.15 10.83 -8.87
CA PRO A 305 -9.85 11.56 -7.79
C PRO A 305 -10.53 10.64 -6.76
N HIS A 306 -10.62 9.35 -7.07
CA HIS A 306 -11.24 8.31 -6.25
C HIS A 306 -10.22 7.49 -5.41
N TRP A 307 -8.92 7.81 -5.46
CA TRP A 307 -7.93 7.01 -4.73
C TRP A 307 -7.78 7.41 -3.28
N PHE A 308 -7.59 8.69 -3.02
CA PHE A 308 -7.32 9.25 -1.69
C PHE A 308 -8.57 9.91 -1.09
N CYS A 309 -8.55 10.18 0.20
CA CYS A 309 -9.61 10.98 0.80
C CYS A 309 -9.61 12.43 0.23
N PRO A 310 -10.75 13.12 0.22
CA PRO A 310 -10.85 14.48 -0.32
C PRO A 310 -9.88 15.48 0.33
N ALA A 311 -9.55 15.31 1.61
CA ALA A 311 -8.59 16.17 2.31
C ALA A 311 -7.22 16.24 1.62
N PHE A 312 -6.77 15.15 0.98
CA PHE A 312 -5.46 15.08 0.34
C PHE A 312 -5.33 16.06 -0.84
N THR A 313 -6.44 16.39 -1.52
CA THR A 313 -6.44 17.34 -2.64
C THR A 313 -6.01 18.75 -2.24
N ARG A 314 -6.06 19.10 -0.96
CA ARG A 314 -5.63 20.42 -0.43
C ARG A 314 -4.14 20.66 -0.62
N TYR A 315 -3.38 19.59 -0.76
CA TYR A 315 -1.92 19.64 -0.91
C TYR A 315 -1.47 19.64 -2.38
N ALA A 316 -2.39 19.52 -3.32
CA ALA A 316 -2.11 19.54 -4.75
C ALA A 316 -1.50 20.88 -5.18
N GLY A 317 -0.24 20.87 -5.66
CA GLY A 317 0.54 22.08 -5.99
C GLY A 317 0.98 22.89 -4.77
N ASN A 318 0.92 22.29 -3.57
CA ASN A 318 1.36 22.88 -2.30
C ASN A 318 1.92 21.79 -1.38
N GLU A 319 2.68 20.86 -1.96
CA GLU A 319 3.24 19.69 -1.27
C GLU A 319 4.14 20.11 -0.08
N GLY A 320 4.74 21.28 -0.16
CA GLY A 320 5.50 21.87 0.94
C GLY A 320 4.71 22.05 2.24
N SER A 321 3.38 22.22 2.17
CA SER A 321 2.49 22.40 3.32
C SER A 321 2.05 21.11 4.01
N LEU A 322 2.34 19.94 3.45
CA LEU A 322 2.01 18.66 4.07
C LEU A 322 2.53 18.59 5.51
N PRO A 323 1.69 18.27 6.53
CA PRO A 323 2.13 18.13 7.91
C PRO A 323 2.85 16.80 8.17
N PHE A 324 2.97 15.96 7.17
CA PHE A 324 3.68 14.67 7.12
C PHE A 324 4.39 14.51 5.78
N ASP A 325 5.06 13.41 5.58
CA ASP A 325 5.45 12.87 4.27
C ASP A 325 5.57 11.34 4.37
N GLN A 326 5.83 10.63 3.28
CA GLN A 326 5.66 9.17 3.19
C GLN A 326 6.57 8.37 4.15
N HIS A 327 7.64 8.96 4.68
CA HIS A 327 8.41 8.35 5.77
C HIS A 327 7.58 8.14 7.05
N PHE A 328 6.49 8.88 7.27
CA PHE A 328 5.53 8.64 8.36
C PHE A 328 4.78 7.32 8.16
N LEU A 329 4.31 7.07 6.94
CA LEU A 329 3.64 5.82 6.58
C LEU A 329 4.54 4.62 6.82
N MET A 330 5.79 4.68 6.32
CA MET A 330 6.76 3.61 6.47
C MET A 330 7.17 3.37 7.92
N ALA A 331 7.27 4.43 8.73
CA ALA A 331 7.56 4.33 10.14
C ALA A 331 6.52 3.52 10.94
N LEU A 332 5.26 3.51 10.50
CA LEU A 332 4.19 2.71 11.11
C LEU A 332 4.40 1.19 10.99
N VAL A 333 5.28 0.76 10.09
CA VAL A 333 5.64 -0.65 9.93
C VAL A 333 6.52 -1.13 11.11
N ALA A 334 7.34 -0.26 11.68
CA ALA A 334 8.23 -0.61 12.80
C ALA A 334 7.45 -1.28 13.96
N PRO A 335 8.03 -2.32 14.62
CA PRO A 335 9.37 -2.91 14.42
C PRO A 335 9.42 -4.05 13.38
N ARG A 336 8.34 -4.29 12.61
CA ARG A 336 8.26 -5.34 11.60
C ARG A 336 9.18 -5.03 10.41
N HIS A 337 9.27 -5.91 9.45
CA HIS A 337 10.14 -5.74 8.30
C HIS A 337 9.47 -4.91 7.20
N LEU A 338 10.20 -3.96 6.65
CA LEU A 338 9.79 -3.10 5.54
C LEU A 338 10.72 -3.33 4.36
N TYR A 339 10.18 -3.50 3.15
CA TYR A 339 10.96 -3.55 1.92
C TYR A 339 10.41 -2.60 0.87
N VAL A 340 11.29 -1.79 0.29
CA VAL A 340 10.95 -0.86 -0.79
C VAL A 340 11.75 -1.22 -2.03
N ALA A 341 11.09 -1.32 -3.17
CA ALA A 341 11.71 -1.67 -4.44
C ALA A 341 11.38 -0.61 -5.49
N SER A 342 12.41 -0.20 -6.21
CA SER A 342 12.35 0.81 -7.25
C SER A 342 12.95 0.29 -8.56
N ALA A 343 12.69 1.00 -9.66
CA ALA A 343 13.32 0.77 -10.97
C ALA A 343 13.89 2.07 -11.53
N GLU A 344 15.10 2.00 -12.10
CA GLU A 344 15.87 3.19 -12.52
C GLU A 344 15.17 4.07 -13.56
N LYS A 345 14.40 3.43 -14.46
CA LYS A 345 13.67 4.12 -15.55
C LYS A 345 12.27 4.56 -15.14
N ASP A 346 11.81 4.18 -13.96
CA ASP A 346 10.52 4.60 -13.43
C ASP A 346 10.63 5.93 -12.68
N ARG A 347 11.06 6.96 -13.41
CA ARG A 347 11.28 8.29 -12.85
C ARG A 347 9.98 8.96 -12.39
N TRP A 348 8.85 8.50 -12.90
CA TRP A 348 7.52 8.93 -12.47
C TRP A 348 7.27 8.61 -10.99
N ALA A 349 7.76 7.45 -10.53
CA ALA A 349 7.65 7.01 -9.14
C ALA A 349 8.70 7.62 -8.19
N ASP A 350 9.65 8.43 -8.68
CA ASP A 350 10.75 9.02 -7.90
C ASP A 350 11.53 7.97 -7.07
N PRO A 351 12.35 7.12 -7.68
CA PRO A 351 13.12 6.10 -6.97
C PRO A 351 13.95 6.62 -5.80
N LYS A 352 14.50 7.85 -5.94
CA LYS A 352 15.26 8.49 -4.87
C LYS A 352 14.37 8.95 -3.72
N GLY A 353 13.18 9.46 -4.02
CA GLY A 353 12.18 9.79 -3.02
C GLY A 353 11.68 8.57 -2.26
N GLU A 354 11.49 7.43 -2.95
CA GLU A 354 11.14 6.15 -2.32
C GLU A 354 12.25 5.68 -1.34
N TYR A 355 13.50 5.76 -1.76
CA TYR A 355 14.65 5.43 -0.91
C TYR A 355 14.77 6.35 0.31
N LEU A 356 14.73 7.65 0.09
CA LEU A 356 14.88 8.65 1.16
C LEU A 356 13.75 8.54 2.20
N SER A 357 12.55 8.22 1.76
CA SER A 357 11.42 7.98 2.65
C SER A 357 11.70 6.80 3.59
N ALA A 358 12.16 5.67 3.05
CA ALA A 358 12.55 4.50 3.83
C ALA A 358 13.74 4.80 4.76
N TYR A 359 14.71 5.57 4.29
CA TYR A 359 15.84 6.05 5.12
C TYR A 359 15.38 6.87 6.31
N HIS A 360 14.50 7.87 6.10
CA HIS A 360 14.00 8.71 7.20
C HIS A 360 13.10 7.94 8.17
N ALA A 361 12.33 6.96 7.69
CA ALA A 361 11.53 6.06 8.53
C ALA A 361 12.42 5.18 9.44
N SER A 362 13.64 4.87 9.04
CA SER A 362 14.59 4.03 9.77
C SER A 362 14.90 4.56 11.17
N ARG A 363 14.75 5.86 11.42
CA ARG A 363 14.89 6.48 12.77
C ARG A 363 13.92 5.87 13.80
N VAL A 364 12.73 5.46 13.38
CA VAL A 364 11.76 4.81 14.28
C VAL A 364 12.19 3.38 14.62
N PHE A 365 12.77 2.67 13.65
CA PHE A 365 13.32 1.32 13.88
C PHE A 365 14.45 1.35 14.92
N SER A 366 15.26 2.42 14.91
CA SER A 366 16.33 2.60 15.93
C SER A 366 15.82 2.68 17.36
N LEU A 367 14.57 3.14 17.60
CA LEU A 367 13.95 3.11 18.94
C LEU A 367 13.78 1.68 19.49
N TYR A 368 13.79 0.68 18.62
CA TYR A 368 13.69 -0.74 18.96
C TYR A 368 15.06 -1.44 18.98
N GLY A 369 16.16 -0.70 18.78
CA GLY A 369 17.49 -1.27 18.63
C GLY A 369 17.70 -2.00 17.30
N LEU A 370 16.85 -1.73 16.31
CA LEU A 370 16.89 -2.36 15.00
C LEU A 370 17.62 -1.47 13.99
N GLN A 371 18.39 -2.12 13.11
CA GLN A 371 19.11 -1.42 12.06
C GLN A 371 18.19 -1.19 10.83
N GLY A 372 17.98 0.07 10.47
CA GLY A 372 17.38 0.45 9.20
C GLY A 372 18.43 0.79 8.13
N LEU A 373 18.05 1.57 7.13
CA LEU A 373 18.98 2.08 6.12
C LEU A 373 19.97 3.07 6.75
N ALA A 374 21.27 2.81 6.60
CA ALA A 374 22.31 3.54 7.32
C ALA A 374 22.77 4.85 6.64
N SER A 375 22.53 4.99 5.33
CA SER A 375 23.04 6.11 4.53
C SER A 375 21.92 6.80 3.77
N PRO A 376 21.94 8.13 3.57
CA PRO A 376 21.04 8.81 2.65
C PRO A 376 21.40 8.58 1.17
N ALA A 377 22.57 8.00 0.87
CA ALA A 377 22.97 7.65 -0.48
C ALA A 377 22.35 6.31 -0.89
N MET A 378 21.62 6.33 -2.01
CA MET A 378 21.03 5.11 -2.57
C MET A 378 22.12 4.05 -2.87
N PRO A 379 21.79 2.75 -2.71
CA PRO A 379 22.71 1.69 -3.14
C PRO A 379 22.86 1.71 -4.66
N PRO A 380 23.97 1.13 -5.18
CA PRO A 380 24.14 0.97 -6.61
C PRO A 380 23.02 0.10 -7.23
N LEU A 381 22.86 0.26 -8.55
CA LEU A 381 21.89 -0.51 -9.33
C LEU A 381 22.11 -2.02 -9.16
N ASN A 382 21.02 -2.74 -8.94
CA ASN A 382 20.99 -4.20 -8.74
C ASN A 382 21.84 -4.70 -7.54
N GLN A 383 22.02 -3.85 -6.52
CA GLN A 383 22.69 -4.21 -5.28
C GLN A 383 21.72 -4.00 -4.10
N PRO A 384 20.96 -5.02 -3.71
CA PRO A 384 19.97 -4.90 -2.64
C PRO A 384 20.64 -4.67 -1.27
N VAL A 385 20.00 -3.86 -0.43
CA VAL A 385 20.32 -3.72 0.98
C VAL A 385 19.23 -4.42 1.78
N ALA A 386 19.64 -5.28 2.72
CA ALA A 386 18.73 -6.06 3.55
C ALA A 386 19.10 -5.95 5.01
N THR A 387 18.44 -5.05 5.74
CA THR A 387 18.45 -4.94 7.21
C THR A 387 17.02 -5.14 7.71
N GLN A 388 16.59 -4.50 8.80
CA GLN A 388 15.16 -4.46 9.15
C GLN A 388 14.33 -3.67 8.12
N VAL A 389 14.96 -2.72 7.43
CA VAL A 389 14.43 -2.01 6.28
C VAL A 389 15.26 -2.38 5.05
N GLY A 390 14.65 -3.08 4.10
CA GLY A 390 15.29 -3.48 2.85
C GLY A 390 15.00 -2.50 1.71
N TYR A 391 15.92 -2.43 0.75
CA TYR A 391 15.75 -1.64 -0.46
C TYR A 391 16.56 -2.22 -1.63
N HIS A 392 15.98 -2.13 -2.83
CA HIS A 392 16.77 -2.22 -4.06
C HIS A 392 16.26 -1.23 -5.11
N ILE A 393 17.15 -0.86 -6.00
CA ILE A 393 16.83 -0.27 -7.29
C ILE A 393 17.33 -1.19 -8.38
N ARG A 394 16.45 -1.64 -9.28
CA ARG A 394 16.82 -2.51 -10.39
C ARG A 394 16.86 -1.79 -11.73
N SER A 395 17.49 -2.39 -12.71
CA SER A 395 17.40 -1.98 -14.11
C SER A 395 15.96 -2.13 -14.63
N GLY A 396 15.56 -1.26 -15.57
CA GLY A 396 14.27 -1.31 -16.25
C GLY A 396 13.26 -0.31 -15.73
N GLY A 397 12.01 -0.47 -16.19
CA GLY A 397 10.89 0.46 -15.94
C GLY A 397 9.90 -0.05 -14.90
N HIS A 398 8.70 0.54 -14.96
CA HIS A 398 7.57 0.29 -14.06
C HIS A 398 7.01 -1.12 -14.20
N ASP A 399 7.50 -2.07 -13.42
CA ASP A 399 7.10 -3.48 -13.48
C ASP A 399 7.43 -4.25 -12.19
N VAL A 400 6.99 -5.51 -12.10
CA VAL A 400 7.44 -6.52 -11.15
C VAL A 400 8.06 -7.67 -11.92
N THR A 401 9.29 -8.02 -11.61
CA THR A 401 10.08 -9.00 -12.34
C THR A 401 10.53 -10.17 -11.47
N GLY A 402 11.08 -11.21 -12.06
CA GLY A 402 11.71 -12.31 -11.31
C GLY A 402 12.86 -11.85 -10.40
N TYR A 403 13.56 -10.76 -10.79
CA TYR A 403 14.59 -10.15 -9.93
C TYR A 403 13.98 -9.59 -8.64
N ASP A 404 12.90 -8.83 -8.74
CA ASP A 404 12.18 -8.28 -7.57
C ASP A 404 11.75 -9.41 -6.63
N TRP A 405 11.15 -10.48 -7.18
CA TRP A 405 10.70 -11.63 -6.40
C TRP A 405 11.84 -12.36 -5.68
N ASN A 406 13.01 -12.51 -6.32
CA ASN A 406 14.19 -13.07 -5.65
C ASN A 406 14.61 -12.20 -4.46
N CYS A 407 14.73 -10.88 -4.66
CA CYS A 407 15.05 -9.95 -3.58
C CYS A 407 14.02 -10.02 -2.42
N TYR A 408 12.74 -10.13 -2.74
CA TYR A 408 11.69 -10.25 -1.71
C TYR A 408 11.80 -11.54 -0.92
N MET A 409 12.03 -12.67 -1.61
CA MET A 409 12.19 -13.97 -0.95
C MET A 409 13.45 -14.04 -0.11
N ASP A 410 14.58 -13.52 -0.60
CA ASP A 410 15.85 -13.44 0.15
C ASP A 410 15.66 -12.60 1.43
N PHE A 411 15.00 -11.46 1.31
CA PHE A 411 14.67 -10.61 2.47
C PHE A 411 13.76 -11.32 3.47
N CYS A 412 12.73 -12.02 2.99
CA CYS A 412 11.79 -12.75 3.82
C CYS A 412 12.45 -13.97 4.49
N ASP A 413 13.34 -14.70 3.79
CA ASP A 413 14.08 -15.82 4.37
C ASP A 413 14.94 -15.33 5.54
N ASN A 414 15.67 -14.22 5.36
CA ASN A 414 16.42 -13.58 6.45
C ASN A 414 15.50 -13.15 7.60
N ALA A 415 14.37 -12.51 7.29
CA ALA A 415 13.42 -12.03 8.30
C ALA A 415 12.78 -13.16 9.13
N PHE A 416 12.66 -14.34 8.56
CA PHE A 416 12.03 -15.51 9.18
C PHE A 416 13.02 -16.56 9.66
N GLY A 417 14.34 -16.33 9.49
CA GLY A 417 15.41 -17.28 9.86
C GLY A 417 15.31 -18.60 9.07
N ARG A 418 15.02 -18.51 7.76
CA ARG A 418 14.97 -19.67 6.84
C ARG A 418 16.31 -19.78 6.09
N GLU A 419 16.80 -21.00 5.97
CA GLU A 419 17.98 -21.35 5.17
C GLU A 419 17.60 -21.63 3.71
#